data_c10e28f06bf0fe6cfb063a41abe8028b
#
_entry.id   c10e28f06bf0fe6cfb063a41abe8028b
#
_cell.length_a   1.000
_cell.length_b   1.000
_cell.length_c   1.000
_cell.angle_alpha   90.00
_cell.angle_beta   90.00
_cell.angle_gamma   90.00
#
_symmetry.space_group_name_H-M   'P 1'
#
loop_
_entity.id
_entity.type
_entity.pdbx_description
1 polymer ?
#
loop_
_entity_poly.entity_id
_entity_poly.type
_entity_poly.pdbx_seq_one_letter_code
_entity_poly.pdbx_strand_id
1 'polypeptide(L)'
;HELETVNSFEEIDFKSKNRFFLDISKGKNYKYKIAEPTKESGESILEALYLSLKLAKENKIDAINFAPFNKTSLKLGGNKYSDELQLMADKLDVKSFCCEFNVIDNFWTARVTSHIPIKEVASQITKENILKPIKLINEVMELNGIKNPRIAVQALNPHAEFGTEEKDEIIPAIEEAKKLGLNTDGPLPCDTSFVVAYKNKNHDCMVGMYHDALQSGLKAFGFDRGVTVQGGLTVPITTTAHGSAFDIAGKNIANLEPLLNSFKI
;
A
#
# COMPACT_ATOMS: atom_id res chain seq x y z
N HIS A 1 -17.17 -23.88 1.21
CA HIS A 1 -17.85 -23.31 0.06
C HIS A 1 -17.05 -23.73 -1.18
N GLU A 2 -17.68 -24.43 -2.13
CA GLU A 2 -17.07 -24.76 -3.41
C GLU A 2 -16.99 -23.49 -4.27
N LEU A 3 -15.88 -23.36 -5.01
CA LEU A 3 -15.71 -22.32 -6.01
C LEU A 3 -16.27 -22.85 -7.33
N GLU A 4 -17.12 -22.09 -7.97
CA GLU A 4 -17.60 -22.40 -9.32
C GLU A 4 -16.54 -21.94 -10.33
N THR A 5 -16.02 -22.87 -11.14
CA THR A 5 -15.01 -22.53 -12.16
C THR A 5 -15.69 -22.05 -13.42
N VAL A 6 -15.27 -20.87 -13.91
CA VAL A 6 -15.71 -20.28 -15.18
C VAL A 6 -14.49 -19.97 -16.05
N ASN A 7 -14.67 -19.97 -17.37
CA ASN A 7 -13.60 -19.77 -18.33
C ASN A 7 -13.61 -18.36 -18.96
N SER A 8 -14.66 -17.59 -18.74
CA SER A 8 -14.76 -16.20 -19.13
C SER A 8 -15.43 -15.34 -18.06
N PHE A 9 -15.12 -14.05 -18.06
CA PHE A 9 -15.72 -13.09 -17.12
C PHE A 9 -17.23 -12.97 -17.29
N GLU A 10 -17.71 -13.14 -18.49
CA GLU A 10 -19.13 -13.04 -18.88
C GLU A 10 -19.98 -14.17 -18.28
N GLU A 11 -19.36 -15.28 -17.87
CA GLU A 11 -20.06 -16.41 -17.20
C GLU A 11 -20.33 -16.13 -15.71
N ILE A 12 -19.72 -15.08 -15.14
CA ILE A 12 -19.90 -14.75 -13.72
C ILE A 12 -21.28 -14.13 -13.48
N ASP A 13 -22.09 -14.82 -12.67
CA ASP A 13 -23.35 -14.25 -12.18
C ASP A 13 -23.15 -13.45 -10.90
N PHE A 14 -22.98 -12.13 -11.04
CA PHE A 14 -22.84 -11.21 -9.91
C PHE A 14 -24.08 -11.07 -9.00
N LYS A 15 -25.24 -11.62 -9.41
CA LYS A 15 -26.43 -11.69 -8.57
C LYS A 15 -26.43 -12.93 -7.68
N SER A 16 -25.61 -13.91 -8.03
CA SER A 16 -25.44 -15.11 -7.22
C SER A 16 -24.68 -14.80 -5.92
N LYS A 17 -24.91 -15.59 -4.88
CA LYS A 17 -24.10 -15.61 -3.66
C LYS A 17 -22.89 -16.54 -3.78
N ASN A 18 -22.69 -17.18 -4.94
CA ASN A 18 -21.58 -18.07 -5.19
C ASN A 18 -20.27 -17.29 -5.34
N ARG A 19 -19.17 -18.00 -5.14
CA ARG A 19 -17.82 -17.50 -5.42
C ARG A 19 -17.33 -18.17 -6.68
N PHE A 20 -16.73 -17.40 -7.57
CA PHE A 20 -16.26 -17.88 -8.84
C PHE A 20 -14.74 -17.94 -8.88
N PHE A 21 -14.21 -18.92 -9.55
CA PHE A 21 -12.82 -19.02 -9.96
C PHE A 21 -12.74 -18.85 -11.47
N LEU A 22 -12.22 -17.70 -11.91
CA LEU A 22 -12.03 -17.43 -13.33
C LEU A 22 -10.71 -18.08 -13.79
N ASP A 23 -10.80 -19.19 -14.55
CA ASP A 23 -9.64 -19.82 -15.15
C ASP A 23 -9.17 -19.07 -16.40
N ILE A 24 -8.10 -18.31 -16.24
CA ILE A 24 -7.47 -17.56 -17.33
C ILE A 24 -6.34 -18.33 -18.02
N SER A 25 -6.06 -19.55 -17.60
CA SER A 25 -4.93 -20.34 -18.11
C SER A 25 -5.07 -20.71 -19.58
N LYS A 26 -6.30 -20.76 -20.11
CA LYS A 26 -6.61 -21.21 -21.48
C LYS A 26 -5.95 -22.57 -21.81
N GLY A 27 -5.91 -23.45 -20.82
CA GLY A 27 -5.29 -24.77 -20.94
C GLY A 27 -3.75 -24.78 -20.87
N LYS A 28 -3.10 -23.64 -20.59
CA LYS A 28 -1.66 -23.63 -20.31
C LYS A 28 -1.39 -24.35 -19.00
N ASN A 29 -0.47 -25.27 -19.01
CA ASN A 29 -0.01 -25.95 -17.80
C ASN A 29 1.24 -25.26 -17.28
N TYR A 30 1.07 -24.30 -16.36
CA TYR A 30 2.18 -23.62 -15.71
C TYR A 30 2.89 -24.57 -14.74
N LYS A 31 4.17 -24.83 -14.95
CA LYS A 31 5.00 -25.63 -14.05
C LYS A 31 5.66 -24.72 -13.03
N TYR A 32 5.07 -24.64 -11.84
CA TYR A 32 5.66 -23.90 -10.74
C TYR A 32 6.63 -24.78 -9.93
N LYS A 33 7.70 -24.18 -9.47
CA LYS A 33 8.56 -24.75 -8.45
C LYS A 33 8.25 -24.10 -7.11
N ILE A 34 8.08 -24.92 -6.08
CA ILE A 34 7.81 -24.42 -4.72
C ILE A 34 9.03 -23.66 -4.23
N ALA A 35 8.80 -22.47 -3.66
CA ALA A 35 9.81 -21.58 -3.10
C ALA A 35 10.92 -21.12 -4.06
N GLU A 36 10.67 -21.17 -5.37
CA GLU A 36 11.59 -20.66 -6.38
C GLU A 36 10.90 -19.60 -7.26
N PRO A 37 11.56 -18.46 -7.52
CA PRO A 37 11.07 -17.52 -8.51
C PRO A 37 11.27 -18.08 -9.91
N THR A 38 10.20 -18.09 -10.72
CA THR A 38 10.23 -18.58 -12.10
C THR A 38 9.64 -17.57 -13.06
N LYS A 39 10.01 -17.67 -14.33
CA LYS A 39 9.44 -16.85 -15.41
C LYS A 39 7.95 -17.13 -15.55
N GLU A 40 7.57 -18.40 -15.56
CA GLU A 40 6.19 -18.85 -15.73
C GLU A 40 5.28 -18.31 -14.61
N SER A 41 5.76 -18.31 -13.35
CA SER A 41 5.00 -17.71 -12.24
C SER A 41 4.83 -16.21 -12.43
N GLY A 42 5.87 -15.50 -12.90
CA GLY A 42 5.80 -14.07 -13.19
C GLY A 42 4.83 -13.74 -14.32
N GLU A 43 4.87 -14.50 -15.42
CA GLU A 43 3.94 -14.34 -16.55
C GLU A 43 2.49 -14.56 -16.12
N SER A 44 2.21 -15.61 -15.35
CA SER A 44 0.87 -15.90 -14.84
C SER A 44 0.34 -14.81 -13.93
N ILE A 45 1.17 -14.31 -13.00
CA ILE A 45 0.79 -13.21 -12.11
C ILE A 45 0.48 -11.93 -12.92
N LEU A 46 1.33 -11.58 -13.88
CA LEU A 46 1.11 -10.40 -14.72
C LEU A 46 -0.13 -10.52 -15.58
N GLU A 47 -0.43 -11.71 -16.15
CA GLU A 47 -1.65 -11.96 -16.92
C GLU A 47 -2.89 -11.74 -16.06
N ALA A 48 -2.92 -12.28 -14.83
CA ALA A 48 -4.02 -12.08 -13.88
C ALA A 48 -4.17 -10.62 -13.45
N LEU A 49 -3.06 -9.96 -13.11
CA LEU A 49 -3.07 -8.56 -12.69
C LEU A 49 -3.54 -7.63 -13.82
N TYR A 50 -3.04 -7.81 -15.03
CA TYR A 50 -3.46 -7.00 -16.18
C TYR A 50 -4.95 -7.16 -16.51
N LEU A 51 -5.47 -8.39 -16.40
CA LEU A 51 -6.90 -8.63 -16.57
C LEU A 51 -7.70 -7.91 -15.48
N SER A 52 -7.31 -8.03 -14.22
CA SER A 52 -7.98 -7.37 -13.09
C SER A 52 -7.98 -5.85 -13.25
N LEU A 53 -6.84 -5.25 -13.61
CA LEU A 53 -6.72 -3.80 -13.84
C LEU A 53 -7.58 -3.34 -15.04
N LYS A 54 -7.64 -4.15 -16.11
CA LYS A 54 -8.53 -3.88 -17.25
C LYS A 54 -10.00 -3.89 -16.83
N LEU A 55 -10.43 -4.92 -16.09
CA LEU A 55 -11.81 -5.03 -15.61
C LEU A 55 -12.16 -3.88 -14.66
N ALA A 56 -11.24 -3.47 -13.79
CA ALA A 56 -11.41 -2.31 -12.92
C ALA A 56 -11.57 -1.02 -13.72
N LYS A 57 -10.71 -0.79 -14.73
CA LYS A 57 -10.79 0.37 -15.63
C LYS A 57 -12.09 0.43 -16.43
N GLU A 58 -12.65 -0.73 -16.76
CA GLU A 58 -13.95 -0.87 -17.42
C GLU A 58 -15.15 -0.80 -16.45
N ASN A 59 -14.92 -0.53 -15.14
CA ASN A 59 -15.93 -0.52 -14.06
C ASN A 59 -16.71 -1.84 -13.96
N LYS A 60 -16.07 -2.96 -14.25
CA LYS A 60 -16.65 -4.31 -14.15
C LYS A 60 -16.41 -4.96 -12.80
N ILE A 61 -15.44 -4.47 -12.04
CA ILE A 61 -15.14 -4.88 -10.68
C ILE A 61 -14.92 -3.65 -9.81
N ASP A 62 -15.22 -3.74 -8.52
CA ASP A 62 -15.21 -2.60 -7.58
C ASP A 62 -13.87 -2.46 -6.84
N ALA A 63 -13.12 -3.54 -6.67
CA ALA A 63 -11.84 -3.54 -5.95
C ALA A 63 -10.93 -4.69 -6.42
N ILE A 64 -9.65 -4.58 -6.11
CA ILE A 64 -8.66 -5.65 -6.31
C ILE A 64 -8.00 -5.95 -4.96
N ASN A 65 -8.04 -7.21 -4.54
CA ASN A 65 -7.24 -7.69 -3.42
C ASN A 65 -6.33 -8.81 -3.90
N PHE A 66 -5.04 -8.76 -3.57
CA PHE A 66 -4.09 -9.74 -4.06
C PHE A 66 -3.13 -10.23 -2.97
N ALA A 67 -2.71 -11.49 -3.09
CA ALA A 67 -1.66 -12.09 -2.27
C ALA A 67 -0.28 -11.55 -2.68
N PRO A 68 0.74 -11.62 -1.79
CA PRO A 68 2.07 -11.05 -2.06
C PRO A 68 2.70 -11.56 -3.36
N PHE A 69 3.21 -10.67 -4.18
CA PHE A 69 3.96 -11.01 -5.38
C PHE A 69 5.45 -11.20 -5.09
N ASN A 70 6.08 -12.10 -5.83
CA ASN A 70 7.53 -12.20 -5.83
C ASN A 70 8.13 -11.29 -6.89
N LYS A 71 8.88 -10.25 -6.48
CA LYS A 71 9.47 -9.24 -7.38
C LYS A 71 10.42 -9.84 -8.42
N THR A 72 11.16 -10.90 -8.06
CA THR A 72 12.06 -11.59 -8.99
C THR A 72 11.25 -12.32 -10.06
N SER A 73 10.19 -13.04 -9.68
CA SER A 73 9.28 -13.68 -10.63
C SER A 73 8.64 -12.67 -11.58
N LEU A 74 8.14 -11.54 -11.06
CA LEU A 74 7.58 -10.48 -11.91
C LEU A 74 8.58 -9.95 -12.92
N LYS A 75 9.84 -9.71 -12.51
CA LYS A 75 10.92 -9.30 -13.43
C LYS A 75 11.18 -10.37 -14.50
N LEU A 76 11.30 -11.63 -14.12
CA LEU A 76 11.47 -12.75 -15.04
C LEU A 76 10.30 -12.88 -16.02
N GLY A 77 9.08 -12.61 -15.55
CA GLY A 77 7.85 -12.60 -16.35
C GLY A 77 7.70 -11.37 -17.27
N GLY A 78 8.63 -10.42 -17.20
CA GLY A 78 8.67 -9.26 -18.12
C GLY A 78 8.17 -7.96 -17.53
N ASN A 79 7.98 -7.87 -16.19
CA ASN A 79 7.68 -6.59 -15.54
C ASN A 79 8.85 -5.62 -15.68
N LYS A 80 8.56 -4.42 -16.20
CA LYS A 80 9.54 -3.34 -16.43
C LYS A 80 9.47 -2.21 -15.39
N TYR A 81 8.45 -2.23 -14.53
CA TYR A 81 8.25 -1.19 -13.51
C TYR A 81 9.11 -1.47 -12.28
N SER A 82 9.50 -0.41 -11.58
CA SER A 82 10.31 -0.50 -10.36
C SER A 82 9.52 -1.11 -9.19
N ASP A 83 8.22 -0.85 -9.14
CA ASP A 83 7.29 -1.37 -8.13
C ASP A 83 5.88 -1.60 -8.70
N GLU A 84 5.05 -2.26 -7.91
CA GLU A 84 3.69 -2.64 -8.29
C GLU A 84 2.77 -1.41 -8.41
N LEU A 85 2.95 -0.39 -7.57
CA LEU A 85 2.12 0.82 -7.62
C LEU A 85 2.28 1.57 -8.93
N GLN A 86 3.52 1.73 -9.42
CA GLN A 86 3.78 2.37 -10.72
C GLN A 86 3.17 1.58 -11.88
N LEU A 87 3.26 0.24 -11.84
CA LEU A 87 2.61 -0.62 -12.84
C LEU A 87 1.10 -0.39 -12.84
N MET A 88 0.47 -0.41 -11.66
CA MET A 88 -0.98 -0.26 -11.52
C MET A 88 -1.43 1.14 -11.96
N ALA A 89 -0.72 2.19 -11.56
CA ALA A 89 -1.01 3.57 -11.95
C ALA A 89 -0.95 3.75 -13.48
N ASP A 90 0.09 3.20 -14.13
CA ASP A 90 0.22 3.25 -15.59
C ASP A 90 -0.93 2.52 -16.30
N LYS A 91 -1.29 1.31 -15.85
CA LYS A 91 -2.38 0.52 -16.45
C LYS A 91 -3.77 1.12 -16.23
N LEU A 92 -3.94 1.87 -15.15
CA LEU A 92 -5.18 2.60 -14.84
C LEU A 92 -5.18 4.05 -15.40
N ASP A 93 -4.13 4.45 -16.15
CA ASP A 93 -3.94 5.81 -16.70
C ASP A 93 -3.91 6.91 -15.64
N VAL A 94 -3.53 6.58 -14.40
CA VAL A 94 -3.41 7.55 -13.32
C VAL A 94 -2.11 8.36 -13.48
N LYS A 95 -2.24 9.69 -13.53
CA LYS A 95 -1.11 10.64 -13.64
C LYS A 95 -0.90 11.47 -12.38
N SER A 96 -1.87 11.43 -11.45
CA SER A 96 -1.79 12.10 -10.16
C SER A 96 -0.79 11.41 -9.23
N PHE A 97 -0.50 12.06 -8.12
CA PHE A 97 0.35 11.50 -7.07
C PHE A 97 -0.28 10.23 -6.48
N CYS A 98 0.51 9.17 -6.40
CA CYS A 98 0.15 7.91 -5.77
C CYS A 98 1.18 7.56 -4.70
N CYS A 99 0.77 6.97 -3.60
CA CYS A 99 1.69 6.37 -2.63
C CYS A 99 1.07 5.16 -1.94
N GLU A 100 1.92 4.25 -1.47
CA GLU A 100 1.49 3.14 -0.66
C GLU A 100 1.16 3.62 0.77
N PHE A 101 0.00 3.25 1.26
CA PHE A 101 -0.33 3.30 2.68
C PHE A 101 -0.08 1.95 3.33
N ASN A 102 0.40 1.97 4.56
CA ASN A 102 0.43 0.76 5.37
C ASN A 102 -0.49 0.96 6.57
N VAL A 103 -1.28 -0.06 6.86
CA VAL A 103 -2.33 -0.01 7.87
C VAL A 103 -2.13 -1.15 8.86
N ILE A 104 -2.16 -0.83 10.15
CA ILE A 104 -2.27 -1.78 11.26
C ILE A 104 -3.49 -1.41 12.08
N ASP A 105 -4.34 -2.39 12.35
CA ASP A 105 -5.65 -2.14 12.97
C ASP A 105 -6.42 -1.07 12.16
N ASN A 106 -6.70 0.08 12.74
CA ASN A 106 -7.32 1.23 12.06
C ASN A 106 -6.35 2.42 11.91
N PHE A 107 -5.06 2.23 12.14
CA PHE A 107 -4.06 3.27 12.04
C PHE A 107 -3.34 3.23 10.71
N TRP A 108 -3.44 4.31 9.95
CA TRP A 108 -2.89 4.44 8.61
C TRP A 108 -1.55 5.17 8.60
N THR A 109 -0.67 4.79 7.72
CA THR A 109 0.60 5.49 7.54
C THR A 109 0.88 5.76 6.07
N ALA A 110 1.40 6.96 5.78
CA ALA A 110 1.92 7.36 4.48
C ALA A 110 3.36 7.88 4.64
N ARG A 111 4.10 7.99 3.56
CA ARG A 111 5.49 8.48 3.60
C ARG A 111 5.81 9.42 2.45
N VAL A 112 6.65 10.40 2.74
CA VAL A 112 7.13 11.38 1.75
C VAL A 112 8.12 10.72 0.80
N THR A 113 9.10 9.97 1.36
CA THR A 113 10.08 9.21 0.58
C THR A 113 9.92 7.72 0.81
N SER A 114 10.10 6.93 -0.25
CA SER A 114 10.04 5.48 -0.21
C SER A 114 11.39 4.91 -0.69
N HIS A 115 11.47 3.90 -1.42
CA HIS A 115 12.63 3.12 -1.85
C HIS A 115 13.78 3.94 -2.52
N ILE A 116 14.30 4.97 -1.83
CA ILE A 116 15.45 5.78 -2.25
C ILE A 116 16.62 5.63 -1.28
N PRO A 117 17.87 5.86 -1.71
CA PRO A 117 19.03 5.87 -0.83
C PRO A 117 18.89 6.93 0.28
N ILE A 118 19.29 6.58 1.52
CA ILE A 118 19.17 7.51 2.66
C ILE A 118 19.83 8.87 2.42
N LYS A 119 20.94 8.92 1.68
CA LYS A 119 21.64 10.16 1.31
C LYS A 119 20.79 11.13 0.47
N GLU A 120 19.73 10.62 -0.16
CA GLU A 120 18.84 11.40 -1.03
C GLU A 120 17.58 11.88 -0.27
N VAL A 121 17.32 11.33 0.92
CA VAL A 121 16.10 11.61 1.68
C VAL A 121 15.93 13.10 1.97
N ALA A 122 16.91 13.73 2.61
CA ALA A 122 16.81 15.13 3.03
C ALA A 122 16.49 16.07 1.84
N SER A 123 17.08 15.84 0.67
CA SER A 123 16.82 16.64 -0.54
C SER A 123 15.40 16.50 -1.10
N GLN A 124 14.68 15.45 -0.72
CA GLN A 124 13.29 15.22 -1.12
C GLN A 124 12.27 15.75 -0.11
N ILE A 125 12.74 16.13 1.09
CA ILE A 125 11.87 16.69 2.12
C ILE A 125 11.64 18.16 1.82
N THR A 126 10.61 18.42 1.02
CA THR A 126 10.16 19.77 0.68
C THR A 126 8.71 19.95 1.08
N LYS A 127 8.30 21.18 1.37
CA LYS A 127 6.90 21.51 1.69
C LYS A 127 5.93 20.90 0.67
N GLU A 128 6.24 20.99 -0.61
CA GLU A 128 5.39 20.45 -1.67
C GLU A 128 5.29 18.93 -1.59
N ASN A 129 6.41 18.21 -1.41
CA ASN A 129 6.43 16.76 -1.35
C ASN A 129 5.76 16.22 -0.09
N ILE A 130 5.81 16.96 1.03
CA ILE A 130 5.14 16.61 2.29
C ILE A 130 3.62 16.77 2.16
N LEU A 131 3.16 17.82 1.49
CA LEU A 131 1.73 18.08 1.30
C LEU A 131 1.04 17.02 0.45
N LYS A 132 1.74 16.38 -0.49
CA LYS A 132 1.16 15.34 -1.36
C LYS A 132 0.59 14.16 -0.56
N PRO A 133 1.37 13.43 0.26
CA PRO A 133 0.84 12.33 1.05
C PRO A 133 -0.13 12.78 2.15
N ILE A 134 0.00 14.00 2.72
CA ILE A 134 -0.97 14.52 3.70
C ILE A 134 -2.35 14.67 3.04
N LYS A 135 -2.43 15.29 1.87
CA LYS A 135 -3.69 15.46 1.14
C LYS A 135 -4.28 14.11 0.74
N LEU A 136 -3.45 13.23 0.17
CA LEU A 136 -3.91 11.95 -0.33
C LEU A 136 -4.41 11.03 0.79
N ILE A 137 -3.71 10.95 1.94
CA ILE A 137 -4.18 10.12 3.05
C ILE A 137 -5.48 10.66 3.64
N ASN A 138 -5.64 11.97 3.74
CA ASN A 138 -6.90 12.59 4.17
C ASN A 138 -8.05 12.18 3.24
N GLU A 139 -7.87 12.37 1.94
CA GLU A 139 -8.88 12.03 0.93
C GLU A 139 -9.29 10.54 1.01
N VAL A 140 -8.32 9.64 1.03
CA VAL A 140 -8.58 8.19 1.06
C VAL A 140 -9.24 7.77 2.38
N MET A 141 -8.85 8.35 3.51
CA MET A 141 -9.49 8.07 4.80
C MET A 141 -10.93 8.60 4.87
N GLU A 142 -11.20 9.76 4.28
CA GLU A 142 -12.56 10.28 4.18
C GLU A 142 -13.46 9.41 3.30
N LEU A 143 -12.95 8.91 2.17
CA LEU A 143 -13.63 7.93 1.31
C LEU A 143 -13.90 6.63 2.07
N ASN A 144 -13.02 6.24 2.98
CA ASN A 144 -13.18 5.08 3.85
C ASN A 144 -14.07 5.36 5.09
N GLY A 145 -14.74 6.51 5.14
CA GLY A 145 -15.71 6.88 6.20
C GLY A 145 -15.12 7.54 7.44
N ILE A 146 -13.81 7.79 7.51
CA ILE A 146 -13.16 8.47 8.62
C ILE A 146 -13.14 9.98 8.33
N LYS A 147 -14.14 10.69 8.85
CA LYS A 147 -14.29 12.13 8.60
C LYS A 147 -13.27 12.95 9.40
N ASN A 148 -12.62 13.90 8.72
CA ASN A 148 -11.64 14.82 9.32
C ASN A 148 -10.55 14.07 10.13
N PRO A 149 -9.80 13.14 9.49
CA PRO A 149 -8.83 12.31 10.18
C PRO A 149 -7.74 13.15 10.85
N ARG A 150 -7.33 12.75 12.05
CA ARG A 150 -6.24 13.39 12.81
C ARG A 150 -4.92 12.89 12.28
N ILE A 151 -4.17 13.74 11.60
CA ILE A 151 -2.95 13.39 10.86
C ILE A 151 -1.73 13.81 11.67
N ALA A 152 -0.96 12.86 12.19
CA ALA A 152 0.37 13.13 12.74
C ALA A 152 1.38 13.29 11.61
N VAL A 153 2.30 14.25 11.73
CA VAL A 153 3.43 14.41 10.82
C VAL A 153 4.71 14.14 11.60
N GLN A 154 5.53 13.16 11.17
CA GLN A 154 6.82 12.89 11.79
C GLN A 154 7.85 13.98 11.44
N ALA A 155 8.80 14.19 12.33
CA ALA A 155 10.04 14.90 12.04
C ALA A 155 10.97 14.04 11.16
N LEU A 156 11.98 14.66 10.56
CA LEU A 156 13.08 13.98 9.91
C LEU A 156 14.25 13.78 10.89
N ASN A 157 14.59 14.86 11.60
CA ASN A 157 15.77 14.89 12.47
C ASN A 157 15.44 14.48 13.91
N PRO A 158 16.44 14.01 14.69
CA PRO A 158 16.24 13.65 16.10
C PRO A 158 15.60 14.77 16.90
N HIS A 159 14.64 14.43 17.75
CA HIS A 159 13.89 15.35 18.63
C HIS A 159 13.13 16.47 17.89
N ALA A 160 12.96 16.38 16.57
CA ALA A 160 12.47 17.44 15.69
C ALA A 160 13.38 18.69 15.69
N GLU A 161 14.67 18.46 15.88
CA GLU A 161 15.75 19.46 15.97
C GLU A 161 16.97 18.94 15.19
N PHE A 162 18.12 19.58 15.34
CA PHE A 162 19.43 19.18 14.76
C PHE A 162 19.55 19.28 13.23
N GLY A 163 18.52 19.74 12.55
CA GLY A 163 18.52 20.04 11.12
C GLY A 163 17.72 21.29 10.83
N THR A 164 17.58 21.63 9.57
CA THR A 164 16.76 22.77 9.13
C THR A 164 15.45 22.35 8.50
N GLU A 165 15.30 21.10 8.14
CA GLU A 165 14.16 20.56 7.39
C GLU A 165 12.84 20.73 8.16
N GLU A 166 12.87 20.62 9.49
CA GLU A 166 11.70 20.88 10.33
C GLU A 166 11.20 22.30 10.17
N LYS A 167 12.11 23.29 10.33
CA LYS A 167 11.80 24.71 10.28
C LYS A 167 11.48 25.17 8.85
N ASP A 168 12.27 24.71 7.88
CA ASP A 168 12.23 25.25 6.53
C ASP A 168 11.16 24.59 5.68
N GLU A 169 10.80 23.32 5.95
CA GLU A 169 9.93 22.52 5.10
C GLU A 169 8.75 21.88 5.86
N ILE A 170 9.01 21.14 6.98
CA ILE A 170 7.98 20.31 7.62
C ILE A 170 6.94 21.19 8.34
N ILE A 171 7.36 22.15 9.17
CA ILE A 171 6.44 23.07 9.85
C ILE A 171 5.63 23.90 8.84
N PRO A 172 6.25 24.49 7.80
CA PRO A 172 5.50 25.19 6.75
C PRO A 172 4.49 24.30 6.01
N ALA A 173 4.79 23.00 5.81
CA ALA A 173 3.84 22.06 5.22
C ALA A 173 2.64 21.80 6.14
N ILE A 174 2.89 21.60 7.44
CA ILE A 174 1.83 21.39 8.44
C ILE A 174 0.93 22.64 8.53
N GLU A 175 1.51 23.82 8.57
CA GLU A 175 0.75 25.08 8.60
C GLU A 175 -0.09 25.27 7.34
N GLU A 176 0.45 24.93 6.18
CA GLU A 176 -0.31 24.99 4.93
C GLU A 176 -1.44 23.98 4.89
N ALA A 177 -1.21 22.74 5.37
CA ALA A 177 -2.24 21.73 5.50
C ALA A 177 -3.39 22.21 6.41
N LYS A 178 -3.07 22.85 7.54
CA LYS A 178 -4.07 23.48 8.44
C LYS A 178 -4.88 24.58 7.74
N LYS A 179 -4.24 25.43 6.94
CA LYS A 179 -4.94 26.46 6.15
C LYS A 179 -5.90 25.86 5.12
N LEU A 180 -5.58 24.68 4.61
CA LEU A 180 -6.45 23.91 3.72
C LEU A 180 -7.57 23.16 4.45
N GLY A 181 -7.68 23.31 5.78
CA GLY A 181 -8.70 22.67 6.59
C GLY A 181 -8.37 21.23 7.02
N LEU A 182 -7.13 20.76 6.79
CA LEU A 182 -6.71 19.43 7.19
C LEU A 182 -6.28 19.40 8.67
N ASN A 183 -6.71 18.39 9.39
CA ASN A 183 -6.45 18.24 10.83
C ASN A 183 -5.07 17.62 11.07
N THR A 184 -4.02 18.42 10.96
CA THR A 184 -2.62 18.00 11.06
C THR A 184 -1.98 18.45 12.37
N ASP A 185 -1.08 17.62 12.91
CA ASP A 185 -0.29 17.89 14.12
C ASP A 185 1.15 17.41 13.94
N GLY A 186 2.10 18.07 14.61
CA GLY A 186 3.53 17.77 14.53
C GLY A 186 4.41 19.02 14.37
N PRO A 187 5.70 18.86 14.01
CA PRO A 187 6.38 17.59 13.77
C PRO A 187 6.61 16.77 15.05
N LEU A 188 6.29 15.47 15.01
CA LEU A 188 6.53 14.56 16.13
C LEU A 188 7.92 13.92 15.99
N PRO A 189 8.76 13.86 17.03
CA PRO A 189 10.01 13.12 17.00
C PRO A 189 9.79 11.66 16.60
N CYS A 190 10.58 11.16 15.65
CA CYS A 190 10.38 9.82 15.06
C CYS A 190 10.37 8.69 16.08
N ASP A 191 11.28 8.75 17.07
CA ASP A 191 11.48 7.72 18.11
C ASP A 191 10.26 7.54 19.04
N THR A 192 9.47 8.59 19.24
CA THR A 192 8.29 8.58 20.11
C THR A 192 6.97 8.68 19.36
N SER A 193 6.99 8.98 18.09
CA SER A 193 5.80 9.27 17.28
C SER A 193 4.75 8.15 17.30
N PHE A 194 5.16 6.87 17.23
CA PHE A 194 4.23 5.73 17.30
C PHE A 194 3.59 5.57 18.68
N VAL A 195 4.31 5.92 19.75
CA VAL A 195 3.74 5.92 21.10
C VAL A 195 2.68 7.01 21.20
N VAL A 196 3.00 8.21 20.72
CA VAL A 196 2.09 9.38 20.78
C VAL A 196 0.89 9.17 19.87
N ALA A 197 1.11 8.85 18.61
CA ALA A 197 0.05 8.81 17.61
C ALA A 197 -0.80 7.54 17.70
N TYR A 198 -0.16 6.35 17.65
CA TYR A 198 -0.85 5.07 17.57
C TYR A 198 -1.20 4.50 18.95
N LYS A 199 -0.22 4.29 19.84
CA LYS A 199 -0.45 3.64 21.13
C LYS A 199 -1.38 4.43 22.05
N ASN A 200 -1.22 5.77 22.09
CA ASN A 200 -2.07 6.64 22.88
C ASN A 200 -3.37 7.03 22.14
N LYS A 201 -3.56 6.56 20.90
CA LYS A 201 -4.75 6.83 20.06
C LYS A 201 -5.05 8.32 19.85
N ASN A 202 -4.01 9.14 19.82
CA ASN A 202 -4.18 10.58 19.61
C ASN A 202 -4.47 10.93 18.15
N HIS A 203 -4.03 10.08 17.21
CA HIS A 203 -4.19 10.30 15.76
C HIS A 203 -4.78 9.08 15.08
N ASP A 204 -5.34 9.28 13.90
CA ASP A 204 -5.92 8.24 13.06
C ASP A 204 -4.93 7.77 11.99
N CYS A 205 -3.99 8.65 11.64
CA CYS A 205 -2.92 8.33 10.69
C CYS A 205 -1.64 9.12 10.96
N MET A 206 -0.58 8.73 10.25
CA MET A 206 0.72 9.40 10.35
C MET A 206 1.42 9.48 8.99
N VAL A 207 2.02 10.64 8.70
CA VAL A 207 2.88 10.86 7.54
C VAL A 207 4.33 10.95 8.01
N GLY A 208 5.15 9.98 7.57
CA GLY A 208 6.59 9.93 7.88
C GLY A 208 7.45 10.45 6.74
N MET A 209 8.64 10.95 7.08
CA MET A 209 9.55 11.50 6.08
C MET A 209 10.35 10.41 5.36
N TYR A 210 10.70 9.34 6.05
CA TYR A 210 11.59 8.30 5.58
C TYR A 210 11.04 6.89 5.84
N HIS A 211 11.24 6.00 4.85
CA HIS A 211 10.71 4.64 4.86
C HIS A 211 11.01 3.88 6.15
N ASP A 212 12.28 3.74 6.55
CA ASP A 212 12.64 2.86 7.66
C ASP A 212 12.25 3.45 9.02
N ALA A 213 12.27 4.77 9.19
CA ALA A 213 11.78 5.42 10.41
C ALA A 213 10.31 5.09 10.66
N LEU A 214 9.49 5.13 9.61
CA LEU A 214 8.07 4.81 9.69
C LEU A 214 7.80 3.30 9.79
N GLN A 215 8.43 2.51 8.92
CA GLN A 215 8.18 1.08 8.84
C GLN A 215 8.69 0.30 10.04
N SER A 216 9.79 0.73 10.66
CA SER A 216 10.31 0.09 11.88
C SER A 216 9.30 0.16 13.03
N GLY A 217 8.69 1.33 13.24
CA GLY A 217 7.65 1.48 14.25
C GLY A 217 6.39 0.68 13.91
N LEU A 218 5.90 0.78 12.67
CA LEU A 218 4.70 0.05 12.23
C LEU A 218 4.87 -1.46 12.38
N LYS A 219 6.00 -2.01 11.97
CA LYS A 219 6.28 -3.45 12.06
C LYS A 219 6.51 -3.92 13.49
N ALA A 220 7.08 -3.09 14.36
CA ALA A 220 7.22 -3.42 15.77
C ALA A 220 5.86 -3.59 16.48
N PHE A 221 4.84 -2.85 16.06
CA PHE A 221 3.50 -2.90 16.62
C PHE A 221 2.54 -3.86 15.92
N GLY A 222 2.74 -4.20 14.65
CA GLY A 222 1.74 -4.94 13.88
C GLY A 222 2.25 -5.67 12.64
N PHE A 223 3.45 -6.27 12.68
CA PHE A 223 3.99 -7.03 11.54
C PHE A 223 3.07 -8.18 11.09
N ASP A 224 2.42 -8.82 12.05
CA ASP A 224 1.57 -10.00 11.89
C ASP A 224 0.20 -9.72 11.28
N ARG A 225 -0.20 -8.46 11.13
CA ARG A 225 -1.53 -8.04 10.67
C ARG A 225 -1.54 -6.84 9.73
N GLY A 226 -0.36 -6.40 9.30
CA GLY A 226 -0.19 -5.23 8.45
C GLY A 226 -0.78 -5.41 7.06
N VAL A 227 -1.44 -4.38 6.57
CA VAL A 227 -2.03 -4.27 5.23
C VAL A 227 -1.34 -3.17 4.44
N THR A 228 -1.24 -3.35 3.14
CA THR A 228 -0.84 -2.31 2.19
C THR A 228 -2.04 -1.90 1.33
N VAL A 229 -2.29 -0.60 1.24
CA VAL A 229 -3.30 0.01 0.37
C VAL A 229 -2.59 0.85 -0.68
N GLN A 230 -2.95 0.66 -1.94
CA GLN A 230 -2.40 1.41 -3.06
C GLN A 230 -3.16 2.73 -3.23
N GLY A 231 -2.68 3.79 -2.57
CA GLY A 231 -3.36 5.08 -2.53
C GLY A 231 -3.20 5.91 -3.80
N GLY A 232 -4.27 6.63 -4.18
CA GLY A 232 -4.32 7.51 -5.34
C GLY A 232 -4.72 6.84 -6.64
N LEU A 233 -5.06 5.55 -6.62
CA LEU A 233 -5.60 4.82 -7.78
C LEU A 233 -7.12 5.04 -7.92
N THR A 234 -7.65 4.77 -9.11
CA THR A 234 -9.07 4.96 -9.43
C THR A 234 -9.99 3.87 -8.87
N VAL A 235 -9.42 2.81 -8.33
CA VAL A 235 -10.12 1.69 -7.71
C VAL A 235 -9.36 1.26 -6.46
N PRO A 236 -10.04 0.84 -5.37
CA PRO A 236 -9.36 0.29 -4.19
C PRO A 236 -8.52 -0.93 -4.54
N ILE A 237 -7.24 -0.88 -4.20
CA ILE A 237 -6.33 -2.03 -4.38
C ILE A 237 -5.58 -2.27 -3.08
N THR A 238 -5.73 -3.48 -2.53
CA THR A 238 -5.16 -3.85 -1.23
C THR A 238 -4.37 -5.14 -1.30
N THR A 239 -3.37 -5.27 -0.43
CA THR A 239 -2.57 -6.48 -0.26
C THR A 239 -1.99 -6.54 1.16
N THR A 240 -1.23 -7.58 1.46
CA THR A 240 -0.53 -7.71 2.74
C THR A 240 0.71 -6.82 2.79
N ALA A 241 1.14 -6.41 3.98
CA ALA A 241 2.38 -5.65 4.19
C ALA A 241 3.65 -6.52 4.32
N HIS A 242 3.59 -7.79 3.90
CA HIS A 242 4.72 -8.72 3.91
C HIS A 242 4.95 -9.34 2.52
N GLY A 243 6.11 -9.96 2.32
CA GLY A 243 6.46 -10.63 1.06
C GLY A 243 5.90 -12.06 0.96
N SER A 244 6.31 -12.77 -0.10
CA SER A 244 5.83 -14.11 -0.47
C SER A 244 6.28 -15.26 0.46
N ALA A 245 7.16 -15.01 1.43
CA ALA A 245 7.56 -15.95 2.49
C ALA A 245 7.95 -17.36 1.97
N PHE A 246 8.86 -17.40 1.01
CA PHE A 246 9.31 -18.68 0.39
C PHE A 246 9.93 -19.67 1.38
N ASP A 247 10.48 -19.17 2.48
CA ASP A 247 11.07 -19.97 3.58
C ASP A 247 10.07 -20.88 4.29
N ILE A 248 8.77 -20.55 4.24
CA ILE A 248 7.68 -21.35 4.82
C ILE A 248 6.78 -22.00 3.77
N ALA A 249 7.12 -21.90 2.48
CA ALA A 249 6.33 -22.47 1.40
C ALA A 249 6.20 -24.00 1.58
N GLY A 250 4.99 -24.51 1.42
CA GLY A 250 4.65 -25.95 1.58
C GLY A 250 4.55 -26.43 3.04
N LYS A 251 4.83 -25.58 4.06
CA LYS A 251 4.77 -25.98 5.47
C LYS A 251 3.40 -25.78 6.12
N ASN A 252 2.46 -25.16 5.43
CA ASN A 252 1.10 -24.86 5.92
C ASN A 252 1.06 -24.10 7.27
N ILE A 253 1.99 -23.14 7.47
CA ILE A 253 2.13 -22.32 8.67
C ILE A 253 2.04 -20.81 8.39
N ALA A 254 1.62 -20.43 7.17
CA ALA A 254 1.45 -19.02 6.80
C ALA A 254 0.36 -18.37 7.66
N ASN A 255 0.65 -17.15 8.14
CA ASN A 255 -0.36 -16.33 8.81
C ASN A 255 -1.29 -15.69 7.75
N LEU A 256 -2.59 -15.96 7.86
CA LEU A 256 -3.61 -15.42 6.95
C LEU A 256 -4.17 -14.07 7.41
N GLU A 257 -3.88 -13.63 8.64
CA GLU A 257 -4.48 -12.42 9.22
C GLU A 257 -4.26 -11.15 8.36
N PRO A 258 -3.05 -10.88 7.82
CA PRO A 258 -2.86 -9.71 6.96
C PRO A 258 -3.74 -9.72 5.71
N LEU A 259 -3.90 -10.90 5.06
CA LEU A 259 -4.73 -11.02 3.87
C LEU A 259 -6.22 -10.86 4.21
N LEU A 260 -6.68 -11.46 5.31
CA LEU A 260 -8.06 -11.28 5.79
C LEU A 260 -8.34 -9.83 6.15
N ASN A 261 -7.40 -9.12 6.77
CA ASN A 261 -7.54 -7.72 7.10
C ASN A 261 -7.58 -6.82 5.86
N SER A 262 -6.83 -7.17 4.80
CA SER A 262 -6.86 -6.41 3.55
C SER A 262 -8.21 -6.45 2.83
N PHE A 263 -9.06 -7.44 3.12
CA PHE A 263 -10.45 -7.48 2.65
C PHE A 263 -11.43 -6.62 3.47
N LYS A 264 -11.02 -6.15 4.65
CA LYS A 264 -11.89 -5.38 5.57
C LYS A 264 -11.73 -3.87 5.39
N ILE A 265 -10.65 -3.46 4.75
CA ILE A 265 -10.34 -2.07 4.42
C ILE A 265 -10.99 -1.69 3.09
#